data_d690f8b1a5ffef693e4c5ec71ca89513
#
_entry.id   d690f8b1a5ffef693e4c5ec71ca89513
#
_cell.length_a   1.000
_cell.length_b   1.000
_cell.length_c   1.000
_cell.angle_alpha   90.00
_cell.angle_beta   90.00
_cell.angle_gamma   90.00
#
_symmetry.space_group_name_H-M   'P 1'
#
loop_
_entity.id
_entity.type
_entity.pdbx_description
1 polymer ?
#
loop_
_entity_poly.entity_id
_entity_poly.type
_entity_poly.pdbx_seq_one_letter_code
_entity_poly.pdbx_strand_id
1 'polypeptide(L)'
;IALLARENVPDEVVAAYGGDRPRYGKEYIIPSTFDPRLISVIPSAVAEAAIKSGVARKKIDDFDAYKDQLTNRLDPSMSLMQGINAKIRKNPKRVIFAEGEDENMLKAAIEFGRNRLGKPILIGSEKRIREQLKKIGLDENYKIDIINSTDKEKREKYVKHLYQKLQREGQLERDVDRLVRNDRIAWGSSMIACKDADAMVTGNIRHYAASIEKLKKVVEARPGEEIFGMTMIISKGKTVLVADTNVTELPSADRLVNVSKSCVRIAKLFGFDPKVAFLSHSTFGKPISRNTRHVR
;
A
#
# COMPACT_ATOMS: atom_id res chain seq x y z
N ILE A 1 -12.29 26.61 -2.57
CA ILE A 1 -13.53 25.81 -2.53
C ILE A 1 -13.86 25.27 -3.91
N ALA A 2 -14.06 26.13 -4.94
CA ALA A 2 -14.40 25.71 -6.30
C ALA A 2 -13.37 24.77 -6.95
N LEU A 3 -12.09 24.95 -6.68
CA LEU A 3 -11.03 24.06 -7.17
C LEU A 3 -11.17 22.65 -6.56
N LEU A 4 -11.51 22.54 -5.27
CA LEU A 4 -11.73 21.27 -4.60
C LEU A 4 -12.97 20.55 -5.16
N ALA A 5 -14.04 21.28 -5.55
CA ALA A 5 -15.21 20.69 -6.17
C ALA A 5 -14.94 20.08 -7.56
N ARG A 6 -13.86 20.48 -8.23
CA ARG A 6 -13.41 19.92 -9.53
C ARG A 6 -12.61 18.63 -9.39
N GLU A 7 -12.14 18.31 -8.19
CA GLU A 7 -11.43 17.08 -7.92
C GLU A 7 -12.40 15.91 -7.75
N ASN A 8 -11.89 14.68 -7.92
CA ASN A 8 -12.69 13.49 -7.67
C ASN A 8 -13.21 13.47 -6.24
N VAL A 9 -14.51 13.23 -6.11
CA VAL A 9 -15.19 13.18 -4.82
C VAL A 9 -14.83 11.89 -4.09
N PRO A 10 -14.44 11.93 -2.79
CA PRO A 10 -14.15 10.74 -1.99
C PRO A 10 -15.37 9.82 -1.86
N ASP A 11 -15.11 8.52 -1.70
CA ASP A 11 -16.17 7.51 -1.59
C ASP A 11 -17.07 7.71 -0.36
N GLU A 12 -16.55 8.28 0.71
CA GLU A 12 -17.31 8.66 1.91
C GLU A 12 -18.40 9.69 1.58
N VAL A 13 -18.08 10.66 0.71
CA VAL A 13 -19.04 11.65 0.23
C VAL A 13 -20.04 11.01 -0.74
N VAL A 14 -19.59 10.10 -1.60
CA VAL A 14 -20.45 9.35 -2.52
C VAL A 14 -21.49 8.54 -1.74
N ALA A 15 -21.08 7.89 -0.65
CA ALA A 15 -21.99 7.16 0.23
C ALA A 15 -23.04 8.10 0.86
N ALA A 16 -22.65 9.31 1.24
CA ALA A 16 -23.58 10.32 1.78
C ALA A 16 -24.59 10.85 0.74
N TYR A 17 -24.29 10.73 -0.55
CA TYR A 17 -25.17 11.08 -1.67
C TYR A 17 -25.96 9.88 -2.23
N GLY A 18 -26.10 8.81 -1.47
CA GLY A 18 -26.90 7.66 -1.90
C GLY A 18 -26.26 6.78 -2.96
N GLY A 19 -24.93 6.91 -3.16
CA GLY A 19 -24.14 6.11 -4.10
C GLY A 19 -23.86 6.80 -5.45
N ASP A 20 -24.53 7.90 -5.76
CA ASP A 20 -24.21 8.69 -6.94
C ASP A 20 -22.99 9.58 -6.71
N ARG A 21 -22.00 9.49 -7.61
CA ARG A 21 -20.78 10.31 -7.51
C ARG A 21 -21.03 11.71 -8.09
N PRO A 22 -21.10 12.76 -7.24
CA PRO A 22 -21.27 14.11 -7.74
C PRO A 22 -20.12 14.51 -8.68
N ARG A 23 -20.44 15.23 -9.75
CA ARG A 23 -19.46 15.81 -10.66
C ARG A 23 -19.60 17.31 -10.67
N TYR A 24 -18.46 18.01 -10.80
CA TYR A 24 -18.47 19.47 -10.93
C TYR A 24 -19.41 19.90 -12.08
N GLY A 25 -20.37 20.77 -11.76
CA GLY A 25 -21.39 21.22 -12.67
C GLY A 25 -22.43 22.07 -11.95
N LYS A 26 -23.56 22.31 -12.59
CA LYS A 26 -24.65 23.16 -12.04
C LYS A 26 -25.14 22.71 -10.64
N GLU A 27 -25.16 21.38 -10.43
CA GLU A 27 -25.65 20.77 -9.19
C GLU A 27 -24.54 20.57 -8.13
N TYR A 28 -23.26 20.72 -8.51
CA TYR A 28 -22.12 20.51 -7.59
C TYR A 28 -20.98 21.49 -7.91
N ILE A 29 -21.17 22.74 -7.50
CA ILE A 29 -20.16 23.82 -7.64
C ILE A 29 -19.36 24.05 -6.37
N ILE A 30 -19.85 23.53 -5.23
CA ILE A 30 -19.24 23.61 -3.90
C ILE A 30 -19.16 22.17 -3.36
N PRO A 31 -18.04 21.77 -2.74
CA PRO A 31 -17.94 20.46 -2.10
C PRO A 31 -19.01 20.30 -1.00
N SER A 32 -19.47 19.07 -0.79
CA SER A 32 -20.35 18.72 0.30
C SER A 32 -19.75 19.11 1.66
N THR A 33 -20.57 19.52 2.60
CA THR A 33 -20.15 19.77 3.99
C THR A 33 -19.59 18.52 4.70
N PHE A 34 -19.92 17.35 4.18
CA PHE A 34 -19.39 16.06 4.65
C PHE A 34 -18.05 15.67 4.00
N ASP A 35 -17.50 16.50 3.11
CA ASP A 35 -16.21 16.23 2.49
C ASP A 35 -15.07 16.40 3.51
N PRO A 36 -14.38 15.32 3.93
CA PRO A 36 -13.35 15.39 4.97
C PRO A 36 -12.14 16.25 4.55
N ARG A 37 -11.95 16.50 3.26
CA ARG A 37 -10.87 17.33 2.74
C ARG A 37 -11.04 18.80 3.08
N LEU A 38 -12.28 19.26 3.35
CA LEU A 38 -12.57 20.66 3.68
C LEU A 38 -11.76 21.16 4.87
N ILE A 39 -11.56 20.32 5.90
CA ILE A 39 -10.89 20.74 7.14
C ILE A 39 -9.40 21.00 6.93
N SER A 40 -8.76 20.38 5.95
CA SER A 40 -7.32 20.54 5.71
C SER A 40 -7.01 21.44 4.50
N VAL A 41 -7.77 21.29 3.42
CA VAL A 41 -7.49 22.00 2.16
C VAL A 41 -7.87 23.48 2.24
N ILE A 42 -9.07 23.79 2.75
CA ILE A 42 -9.56 25.17 2.78
C ILE A 42 -8.78 26.05 3.76
N PRO A 43 -8.58 25.68 5.03
CA PRO A 43 -7.78 26.48 5.95
C PRO A 43 -6.35 26.67 5.49
N SER A 44 -5.74 25.67 4.86
CA SER A 44 -4.38 25.77 4.32
C SER A 44 -4.31 26.81 3.19
N ALA A 45 -5.26 26.77 2.25
CA ALA A 45 -5.32 27.75 1.17
C ALA A 45 -5.57 29.18 1.68
N VAL A 46 -6.41 29.33 2.71
CA VAL A 46 -6.67 30.63 3.35
C VAL A 46 -5.41 31.14 4.07
N ALA A 47 -4.73 30.27 4.82
CA ALA A 47 -3.48 30.63 5.51
C ALA A 47 -2.38 31.02 4.51
N GLU A 48 -2.26 30.30 3.41
CA GLU A 48 -1.31 30.65 2.34
C GLU A 48 -1.62 32.00 1.72
N ALA A 49 -2.88 32.29 1.41
CA ALA A 49 -3.32 33.56 0.91
C ALA A 49 -3.06 34.72 1.91
N ALA A 50 -3.32 34.49 3.20
CA ALA A 50 -3.04 35.48 4.25
C ALA A 50 -1.55 35.79 4.39
N ILE A 51 -0.68 34.80 4.23
CA ILE A 51 0.78 34.99 4.25
C ILE A 51 1.20 35.79 3.01
N LYS A 52 0.70 35.43 1.83
CA LYS A 52 1.01 36.13 0.57
C LYS A 52 0.55 37.59 0.57
N SER A 53 -0.59 37.88 1.18
CA SER A 53 -1.13 39.25 1.29
C SER A 53 -0.55 40.05 2.46
N GLY A 54 0.32 39.47 3.29
CA GLY A 54 0.96 40.14 4.41
C GLY A 54 0.08 40.38 5.64
N VAL A 55 -1.16 39.85 5.67
CA VAL A 55 -2.08 40.03 6.81
C VAL A 55 -1.92 38.92 7.88
N ALA A 56 -1.15 37.86 7.58
CA ALA A 56 -0.92 36.80 8.53
C ALA A 56 -0.09 37.25 9.73
N ARG A 57 -0.56 36.95 10.95
CA ARG A 57 0.17 37.28 12.21
C ARG A 57 1.27 36.24 12.51
N LYS A 58 1.17 35.03 11.94
CA LYS A 58 2.17 33.96 12.09
C LYS A 58 2.48 33.38 10.73
N LYS A 59 3.75 33.05 10.50
CA LYS A 59 4.18 32.30 9.31
C LYS A 59 4.02 30.81 9.55
N ILE A 60 3.73 30.08 8.48
CA ILE A 60 3.69 28.62 8.45
C ILE A 60 4.83 28.20 7.52
N ASP A 61 5.86 27.55 8.10
CA ASP A 61 7.05 27.15 7.35
C ASP A 61 6.83 25.83 6.60
N ASP A 62 5.99 24.94 7.14
CA ASP A 62 5.65 23.64 6.56
C ASP A 62 4.13 23.48 6.45
N PHE A 63 3.62 23.72 5.24
CA PHE A 63 2.19 23.58 4.94
C PHE A 63 1.71 22.13 4.91
N ASP A 64 2.59 21.16 4.61
CA ASP A 64 2.21 19.74 4.65
C ASP A 64 2.00 19.31 6.11
N ALA A 65 2.90 19.70 7.02
CA ALA A 65 2.71 19.48 8.45
C ALA A 65 1.46 20.20 9.01
N TYR A 66 1.15 21.40 8.53
CA TYR A 66 -0.05 22.13 8.92
C TYR A 66 -1.33 21.43 8.46
N LYS A 67 -1.40 20.96 7.21
CA LYS A 67 -2.52 20.15 6.71
C LYS A 67 -2.73 18.88 7.52
N ASP A 68 -1.63 18.23 7.83
CA ASP A 68 -1.63 17.04 8.66
C ASP A 68 -2.21 17.32 10.06
N GLN A 69 -1.81 18.42 10.68
CA GLN A 69 -2.35 18.86 11.96
C GLN A 69 -3.87 19.14 11.90
N LEU A 70 -4.35 19.74 10.82
CA LEU A 70 -5.77 20.01 10.62
C LEU A 70 -6.57 18.71 10.42
N THR A 71 -6.07 17.77 9.65
CA THR A 71 -6.69 16.46 9.42
C THR A 71 -6.81 15.67 10.72
N ASN A 72 -5.81 15.76 11.62
CA ASN A 72 -5.82 15.12 12.93
C ASN A 72 -6.97 15.57 13.84
N ARG A 73 -7.55 16.75 13.60
CA ARG A 73 -8.70 17.23 14.37
C ARG A 73 -9.96 16.42 14.07
N LEU A 74 -10.07 15.81 12.88
CA LEU A 74 -11.19 14.93 12.54
C LEU A 74 -11.05 13.54 13.16
N ASP A 75 -9.86 12.98 13.10
CA ASP A 75 -9.59 11.64 13.62
C ASP A 75 -8.21 11.57 14.30
N PRO A 76 -8.15 11.49 15.62
CA PRO A 76 -6.90 11.34 16.36
C PRO A 76 -6.10 10.08 15.97
N SER A 77 -6.73 9.05 15.39
CA SER A 77 -6.05 7.85 14.90
C SER A 77 -5.17 8.16 13.67
N MET A 78 -5.46 9.25 12.97
CA MET A 78 -4.68 9.69 11.82
C MET A 78 -3.30 10.23 12.21
N SER A 79 -3.09 10.66 13.45
CA SER A 79 -1.80 11.17 13.92
C SER A 79 -0.66 10.16 13.76
N LEU A 80 -0.97 8.88 13.98
CA LEU A 80 -0.01 7.79 13.77
C LEU A 80 0.40 7.67 12.30
N MET A 81 -0.60 7.64 11.40
CA MET A 81 -0.36 7.51 9.97
C MET A 81 0.42 8.71 9.42
N GLN A 82 0.21 9.89 9.97
CA GLN A 82 0.96 11.09 9.58
C GLN A 82 2.43 11.00 9.98
N GLY A 83 2.73 10.53 11.18
CA GLY A 83 4.10 10.27 11.62
C GLY A 83 4.82 9.25 10.71
N ILE A 84 4.10 8.22 10.28
CA ILE A 84 4.59 7.23 9.32
C ILE A 84 4.80 7.89 7.94
N ASN A 85 3.80 8.61 7.43
CA ASN A 85 3.87 9.29 6.14
C ASN A 85 5.01 10.32 6.07
N ALA A 86 5.24 11.07 7.15
CA ALA A 86 6.36 12.01 7.23
C ALA A 86 7.73 11.31 7.14
N LYS A 87 7.87 10.11 7.75
CA LYS A 87 9.09 9.29 7.61
C LYS A 87 9.25 8.76 6.19
N ILE A 88 8.16 8.30 5.56
CA ILE A 88 8.15 7.77 4.20
C ILE A 88 8.54 8.85 3.20
N ARG A 89 7.98 10.07 3.33
CA ARG A 89 8.29 11.20 2.44
C ARG A 89 9.76 11.61 2.46
N LYS A 90 10.48 11.37 3.57
CA LYS A 90 11.93 11.64 3.67
C LYS A 90 12.78 10.63 2.88
N ASN A 91 12.28 9.42 2.65
CA ASN A 91 12.97 8.37 1.91
C ASN A 91 11.98 7.61 1.00
N PRO A 92 11.51 8.27 -0.08
CA PRO A 92 10.49 7.71 -0.96
C PRO A 92 11.00 6.44 -1.65
N LYS A 93 10.22 5.37 -1.56
CA LYS A 93 10.54 4.06 -2.15
C LYS A 93 9.86 3.89 -3.50
N ARG A 94 10.44 3.01 -4.33
CA ARG A 94 9.87 2.57 -5.60
C ARG A 94 8.91 1.43 -5.31
N VAL A 95 7.61 1.68 -5.53
CA VAL A 95 6.56 0.71 -5.21
C VAL A 95 5.86 0.27 -6.48
N ILE A 96 5.85 -1.03 -6.69
CA ILE A 96 5.19 -1.67 -7.82
C ILE A 96 3.71 -1.85 -7.50
N PHE A 97 2.85 -1.51 -8.45
CA PHE A 97 1.43 -1.80 -8.48
C PHE A 97 1.20 -2.83 -9.59
N ALA A 98 1.11 -4.12 -9.21
CA ALA A 98 1.22 -5.23 -10.16
C ALA A 98 0.05 -5.35 -11.13
N GLU A 99 -1.16 -4.96 -10.73
CA GLU A 99 -2.34 -4.96 -11.60
C GLU A 99 -2.64 -3.56 -12.16
N GLY A 100 -1.66 -2.94 -12.83
CA GLY A 100 -1.75 -1.55 -13.29
C GLY A 100 -2.86 -1.24 -14.30
N GLU A 101 -3.48 -2.26 -14.92
CA GLU A 101 -4.64 -2.11 -15.82
C GLU A 101 -5.98 -2.09 -15.04
N ASP A 102 -5.98 -2.47 -13.75
CA ASP A 102 -7.15 -2.39 -12.90
C ASP A 102 -7.39 -0.95 -12.43
N GLU A 103 -8.65 -0.52 -12.48
CA GLU A 103 -9.02 0.86 -12.17
C GLU A 103 -8.69 1.26 -10.73
N ASN A 104 -8.96 0.38 -9.76
CA ASN A 104 -8.72 0.65 -8.35
C ASN A 104 -7.21 0.70 -8.05
N MET A 105 -6.45 -0.22 -8.63
CA MET A 105 -5.00 -0.26 -8.51
C MET A 105 -4.35 0.99 -9.13
N LEU A 106 -4.85 1.42 -10.29
CA LEU A 106 -4.40 2.63 -10.96
C LEU A 106 -4.67 3.88 -10.13
N LYS A 107 -5.89 4.02 -9.59
CA LYS A 107 -6.25 5.12 -8.68
C LYS A 107 -5.37 5.14 -7.43
N ALA A 108 -5.13 3.98 -6.83
CA ALA A 108 -4.25 3.85 -5.66
C ALA A 108 -2.80 4.27 -5.98
N ALA A 109 -2.26 3.88 -7.13
CA ALA A 109 -0.92 4.27 -7.56
C ALA A 109 -0.80 5.79 -7.78
N ILE A 110 -1.81 6.40 -8.40
CA ILE A 110 -1.86 7.85 -8.62
C ILE A 110 -1.91 8.60 -7.30
N GLU A 111 -2.78 8.17 -6.38
CA GLU A 111 -2.94 8.78 -5.07
C GLU A 111 -1.65 8.64 -4.22
N PHE A 112 -1.01 7.47 -4.28
CA PHE A 112 0.28 7.21 -3.66
C PHE A 112 1.35 8.21 -4.14
N GLY A 113 1.42 8.45 -5.45
CA GLY A 113 2.35 9.40 -6.05
C GLY A 113 2.02 10.87 -5.69
N ARG A 114 0.73 11.25 -5.76
CA ARG A 114 0.25 12.60 -5.42
C ARG A 114 0.55 12.97 -3.96
N ASN A 115 0.38 12.01 -3.05
CA ASN A 115 0.67 12.19 -1.62
C ASN A 115 2.18 12.13 -1.29
N ARG A 116 3.05 11.99 -2.32
CA ARG A 116 4.51 11.91 -2.16
C ARG A 116 4.97 10.77 -1.25
N LEU A 117 4.21 9.67 -1.22
CA LEU A 117 4.56 8.49 -0.42
C LEU A 117 5.66 7.64 -1.05
N GLY A 118 5.90 7.82 -2.36
CA GLY A 118 6.95 7.12 -3.09
C GLY A 118 6.84 7.32 -4.60
N LYS A 119 7.59 6.50 -5.32
CA LYS A 119 7.56 6.45 -6.80
C LYS A 119 6.75 5.23 -7.23
N PRO A 120 5.50 5.41 -7.70
CA PRO A 120 4.69 4.30 -8.18
C PRO A 120 5.19 3.79 -9.53
N ILE A 121 5.22 2.47 -9.69
CA ILE A 121 5.54 1.77 -10.93
C ILE A 121 4.38 0.85 -11.26
N LEU A 122 3.75 1.01 -12.41
CA LEU A 122 2.66 0.17 -12.88
C LEU A 122 3.19 -0.97 -13.75
N ILE A 123 2.73 -2.20 -13.53
CA ILE A 123 2.97 -3.32 -14.44
C ILE A 123 1.73 -3.55 -15.29
N GLY A 124 1.91 -3.53 -16.62
CA GLY A 124 0.82 -3.82 -17.55
C GLY A 124 1.09 -3.31 -18.96
N SER A 125 0.08 -3.46 -19.82
CA SER A 125 0.11 -2.91 -21.17
C SER A 125 -0.02 -1.39 -21.10
N GLU A 126 0.96 -0.67 -21.63
CA GLU A 126 0.94 0.80 -21.63
C GLU A 126 -0.33 1.33 -22.30
N LYS A 127 -0.73 0.77 -23.45
CA LYS A 127 -1.94 1.14 -24.14
C LYS A 127 -3.19 1.04 -23.25
N ARG A 128 -3.36 -0.11 -22.56
CA ARG A 128 -4.52 -0.33 -21.68
C ARG A 128 -4.51 0.59 -20.47
N ILE A 129 -3.34 0.84 -19.89
CA ILE A 129 -3.20 1.76 -18.75
C ILE A 129 -3.53 3.19 -19.18
N ARG A 130 -3.06 3.64 -20.37
CA ARG A 130 -3.39 4.96 -20.92
C ARG A 130 -4.88 5.12 -21.20
N GLU A 131 -5.52 4.08 -21.75
CA GLU A 131 -6.98 4.05 -21.93
C GLU A 131 -7.73 4.16 -20.59
N GLN A 132 -7.26 3.48 -19.55
CA GLN A 132 -7.88 3.58 -18.21
C GLN A 132 -7.65 4.96 -17.57
N LEU A 133 -6.48 5.59 -17.73
CA LEU A 133 -6.24 6.97 -17.28
C LEU A 133 -7.28 7.92 -17.86
N LYS A 134 -7.56 7.80 -19.17
CA LYS A 134 -8.57 8.61 -19.86
C LYS A 134 -9.99 8.36 -19.32
N LYS A 135 -10.35 7.10 -19.05
CA LYS A 135 -11.66 6.75 -18.47
C LYS A 135 -11.90 7.36 -17.09
N ILE A 136 -10.86 7.44 -16.26
CA ILE A 136 -10.96 8.05 -14.92
C ILE A 136 -10.81 9.59 -14.96
N GLY A 137 -10.78 10.20 -16.17
CA GLY A 137 -10.75 11.66 -16.36
C GLY A 137 -9.37 12.29 -16.18
N LEU A 138 -8.30 11.53 -16.31
CA LEU A 138 -6.94 12.04 -16.32
C LEU A 138 -6.38 12.13 -17.73
N ASP A 139 -5.35 12.98 -17.92
CA ASP A 139 -4.61 13.07 -19.16
C ASP A 139 -3.93 11.70 -19.44
N GLU A 140 -4.06 11.21 -20.67
CA GLU A 140 -3.39 9.98 -21.10
C GLU A 140 -1.87 10.06 -21.00
N ASN A 141 -1.30 11.28 -21.04
CA ASN A 141 0.12 11.57 -20.85
C ASN A 141 0.52 11.78 -19.38
N TYR A 142 -0.36 11.46 -18.43
CA TYR A 142 -0.03 11.54 -17.01
C TYR A 142 1.30 10.82 -16.72
N LYS A 143 2.23 11.54 -16.07
CA LYS A 143 3.58 11.04 -15.78
C LYS A 143 3.54 9.99 -14.67
N ILE A 144 3.60 8.73 -15.05
CA ILE A 144 3.73 7.57 -14.17
C ILE A 144 4.59 6.52 -14.87
N ASP A 145 5.43 5.85 -14.13
CA ASP A 145 6.29 4.81 -14.68
C ASP A 145 5.46 3.55 -15.00
N ILE A 146 5.48 3.12 -16.25
CA ILE A 146 4.79 1.92 -16.74
C ILE A 146 5.83 0.95 -17.25
N ILE A 147 5.79 -0.28 -16.74
CA ILE A 147 6.67 -1.37 -17.17
C ILE A 147 5.83 -2.47 -17.80
N ASN A 148 6.23 -2.86 -19.01
CA ASN A 148 5.64 -4.00 -19.69
C ASN A 148 6.58 -5.22 -19.56
N SER A 149 6.01 -6.41 -19.34
CA SER A 149 6.72 -7.68 -19.31
C SER A 149 7.34 -8.10 -20.66
N THR A 150 7.15 -7.30 -21.71
CA THR A 150 7.76 -7.50 -23.02
C THR A 150 9.17 -6.93 -23.15
N ASP A 151 9.66 -6.17 -22.17
CA ASP A 151 11.02 -5.65 -22.12
C ASP A 151 12.03 -6.83 -22.05
N LYS A 152 12.73 -7.08 -23.17
CA LYS A 152 13.59 -8.25 -23.30
C LYS A 152 14.80 -8.20 -22.38
N GLU A 153 15.45 -7.06 -22.26
CA GLU A 153 16.68 -6.89 -21.46
C GLU A 153 16.40 -7.15 -19.98
N LYS A 154 15.36 -6.53 -19.44
CA LYS A 154 14.94 -6.76 -18.06
C LYS A 154 14.48 -8.19 -17.84
N ARG A 155 13.75 -8.76 -18.82
CA ARG A 155 13.30 -10.15 -18.75
C ARG A 155 14.46 -11.12 -18.62
N GLU A 156 15.47 -11.00 -19.48
CA GLU A 156 16.66 -11.85 -19.43
C GLU A 156 17.38 -11.76 -18.09
N LYS A 157 17.53 -10.55 -17.54
CA LYS A 157 18.07 -10.32 -16.19
C LYS A 157 17.27 -11.08 -15.13
N TYR A 158 15.93 -10.97 -15.15
CA TYR A 158 15.07 -11.58 -14.14
C TYR A 158 14.99 -13.09 -14.31
N VAL A 159 14.93 -13.60 -15.52
CA VAL A 159 14.97 -15.03 -15.83
C VAL A 159 16.27 -15.64 -15.33
N LYS A 160 17.42 -15.04 -15.66
CA LYS A 160 18.73 -15.51 -15.20
C LYS A 160 18.80 -15.57 -13.67
N HIS A 161 18.35 -14.52 -12.98
CA HIS A 161 18.35 -14.48 -11.52
C HIS A 161 17.44 -15.57 -10.93
N LEU A 162 16.22 -15.71 -11.42
CA LEU A 162 15.25 -16.66 -10.90
C LEU A 162 15.62 -18.10 -11.26
N TYR A 163 16.19 -18.34 -12.44
CA TYR A 163 16.64 -19.67 -12.86
C TYR A 163 17.77 -20.20 -11.98
N GLN A 164 18.74 -19.36 -11.59
CA GLN A 164 19.80 -19.76 -10.65
C GLN A 164 19.26 -20.37 -9.36
N LYS A 165 18.08 -19.92 -8.93
CA LYS A 165 17.39 -20.45 -7.77
C LYS A 165 16.60 -21.72 -8.10
N LEU A 166 15.72 -21.64 -9.09
CA LEU A 166 14.72 -22.68 -9.38
C LEU A 166 15.28 -23.91 -10.10
N GLN A 167 16.47 -23.81 -10.74
CA GLN A 167 17.11 -24.97 -11.37
C GLN A 167 17.36 -26.11 -10.38
N ARG A 168 17.63 -25.82 -9.11
CA ARG A 168 17.82 -26.82 -8.07
C ARG A 168 16.51 -27.52 -7.66
N GLU A 169 15.38 -26.93 -8.01
CA GLU A 169 14.04 -27.47 -7.84
C GLU A 169 13.53 -28.20 -9.08
N GLY A 170 14.42 -28.41 -10.09
CA GLY A 170 14.12 -29.10 -11.34
C GLY A 170 13.38 -28.25 -12.39
N GLN A 171 13.29 -26.93 -12.20
CA GLN A 171 12.68 -26.06 -13.20
C GLN A 171 13.60 -25.84 -14.40
N LEU A 172 13.05 -25.87 -15.61
CA LEU A 172 13.79 -25.56 -16.83
C LEU A 172 13.78 -24.04 -17.09
N GLU A 173 14.82 -23.53 -17.70
CA GLU A 173 14.96 -22.10 -18.03
C GLU A 173 13.78 -21.57 -18.84
N ARG A 174 13.27 -22.37 -19.81
CA ARG A 174 12.09 -22.03 -20.61
C ARG A 174 10.80 -21.85 -19.76
N ASP A 175 10.68 -22.61 -18.66
CA ASP A 175 9.52 -22.55 -17.78
C ASP A 175 9.62 -21.32 -16.87
N VAL A 176 10.83 -20.97 -16.45
CA VAL A 176 11.12 -19.73 -15.73
C VAL A 176 10.88 -18.51 -16.63
N ASP A 177 11.33 -18.52 -17.89
CA ASP A 177 11.03 -17.45 -18.85
C ASP A 177 9.53 -17.28 -19.05
N ARG A 178 8.80 -18.39 -19.21
CA ARG A 178 7.33 -18.34 -19.32
C ARG A 178 6.68 -17.76 -18.07
N LEU A 179 7.16 -18.13 -16.87
CA LEU A 179 6.67 -17.61 -15.60
C LEU A 179 6.88 -16.10 -15.50
N VAL A 180 8.11 -15.63 -15.72
CA VAL A 180 8.44 -14.20 -15.64
C VAL A 180 7.67 -13.39 -16.69
N ARG A 181 7.53 -13.90 -17.91
CA ARG A 181 6.85 -13.22 -19.00
C ARG A 181 5.34 -13.07 -18.79
N ASN A 182 4.69 -14.12 -18.27
CA ASN A 182 3.23 -14.19 -18.24
C ASN A 182 2.63 -13.87 -16.86
N ASP A 183 3.43 -13.73 -15.83
CA ASP A 183 2.94 -13.48 -14.49
C ASP A 183 3.49 -12.16 -13.89
N ARG A 184 2.59 -11.23 -13.63
CA ARG A 184 2.93 -9.90 -13.10
C ARG A 184 3.50 -9.95 -11.69
N ILE A 185 3.08 -10.94 -10.88
CA ILE A 185 3.62 -11.14 -9.53
C ILE A 185 5.05 -11.64 -9.63
N ALA A 186 5.32 -12.63 -10.50
CA ALA A 186 6.66 -13.14 -10.73
C ALA A 186 7.59 -12.04 -11.29
N TRP A 187 7.10 -11.24 -12.24
CA TRP A 187 7.83 -10.09 -12.76
C TRP A 187 8.16 -9.07 -11.67
N GLY A 188 7.14 -8.59 -10.95
CA GLY A 188 7.30 -7.58 -9.89
C GLY A 188 8.17 -8.08 -8.74
N SER A 189 8.02 -9.33 -8.33
CA SER A 189 8.87 -9.95 -7.31
C SER A 189 10.33 -10.06 -7.76
N SER A 190 10.56 -10.37 -9.05
CA SER A 190 11.92 -10.40 -9.63
C SER A 190 12.54 -9.00 -9.66
N MET A 191 11.76 -7.95 -9.93
CA MET A 191 12.23 -6.56 -9.82
C MET A 191 12.73 -6.26 -8.40
N ILE A 192 12.01 -6.71 -7.37
CA ILE A 192 12.43 -6.51 -5.98
C ILE A 192 13.70 -7.31 -5.68
N ALA A 193 13.74 -8.58 -6.07
CA ALA A 193 14.90 -9.44 -5.87
C ALA A 193 16.17 -8.87 -6.54
N CYS A 194 16.01 -8.28 -7.73
CA CYS A 194 17.09 -7.61 -8.47
C CYS A 194 17.33 -6.15 -8.06
N LYS A 195 16.66 -5.64 -7.01
CA LYS A 195 16.77 -4.25 -6.49
C LYS A 195 16.35 -3.16 -7.50
N ASP A 196 15.52 -3.49 -8.47
CA ASP A 196 14.93 -2.53 -9.40
C ASP A 196 13.69 -1.84 -8.82
N ALA A 197 13.12 -2.42 -7.75
CA ALA A 197 12.06 -1.82 -6.93
C ALA A 197 12.24 -2.23 -5.46
N ASP A 198 11.48 -1.58 -4.56
CA ASP A 198 11.66 -1.74 -3.12
C ASP A 198 10.48 -2.47 -2.45
N ALA A 199 9.28 -2.37 -3.03
CA ALA A 199 8.06 -3.02 -2.55
C ALA A 199 7.07 -3.28 -3.69
N MET A 200 6.05 -4.12 -3.44
CA MET A 200 4.98 -4.41 -4.40
C MET A 200 3.63 -4.47 -3.70
N VAL A 201 2.63 -3.89 -4.33
CA VAL A 201 1.21 -4.01 -4.01
C VAL A 201 0.57 -4.90 -5.06
N THR A 202 -0.14 -5.94 -4.63
CA THR A 202 -0.81 -6.91 -5.51
C THR A 202 -1.99 -7.58 -4.78
N GLY A 203 -2.83 -8.31 -5.50
CA GLY A 203 -3.90 -9.11 -4.92
C GLY A 203 -5.29 -8.49 -5.04
N ASN A 204 -5.47 -7.44 -5.84
CA ASN A 204 -6.78 -6.82 -6.05
C ASN A 204 -7.70 -7.69 -6.93
N ILE A 205 -7.14 -8.35 -7.94
CA ILE A 205 -7.90 -9.16 -8.91
C ILE A 205 -7.55 -10.66 -8.86
N ARG A 206 -6.68 -11.08 -7.95
CA ARG A 206 -6.22 -12.47 -7.85
C ARG A 206 -6.46 -13.03 -6.46
N HIS A 207 -6.70 -14.33 -6.41
CA HIS A 207 -6.86 -15.04 -5.16
C HIS A 207 -5.56 -15.01 -4.33
N TYR A 208 -5.68 -14.73 -3.02
CA TYR A 208 -4.54 -14.60 -2.11
C TYR A 208 -3.59 -15.81 -2.13
N ALA A 209 -4.13 -17.03 -1.99
CA ALA A 209 -3.33 -18.25 -1.93
C ALA A 209 -2.44 -18.42 -3.18
N ALA A 210 -3.00 -18.18 -4.38
CA ALA A 210 -2.25 -18.25 -5.63
C ALA A 210 -1.16 -17.15 -5.73
N SER A 211 -1.43 -15.98 -5.18
CA SER A 211 -0.48 -14.85 -5.18
C SER A 211 0.70 -15.11 -4.25
N ILE A 212 0.45 -15.57 -3.02
CA ILE A 212 1.50 -15.86 -2.04
C ILE A 212 2.38 -17.05 -2.46
N GLU A 213 1.79 -18.07 -3.10
CA GLU A 213 2.55 -19.22 -3.64
C GLU A 213 3.56 -18.77 -4.69
N LYS A 214 3.14 -17.93 -5.64
CA LYS A 214 4.03 -17.38 -6.67
C LYS A 214 5.11 -16.48 -6.08
N LEU A 215 4.75 -15.64 -5.10
CA LEU A 215 5.69 -14.77 -4.42
C LEU A 215 6.78 -15.59 -3.71
N LYS A 216 6.42 -16.67 -3.01
CA LYS A 216 7.36 -17.56 -2.32
C LYS A 216 8.35 -18.25 -3.27
N LYS A 217 7.96 -18.49 -4.54
CA LYS A 217 8.89 -19.03 -5.55
C LYS A 217 10.00 -18.06 -5.93
N VAL A 218 9.73 -16.76 -5.88
CA VAL A 218 10.66 -15.72 -6.33
C VAL A 218 11.43 -15.09 -5.16
N VAL A 219 10.72 -14.71 -4.09
CA VAL A 219 11.29 -14.01 -2.93
C VAL A 219 11.51 -15.00 -1.78
N GLU A 220 12.68 -14.95 -1.18
CA GLU A 220 13.04 -15.72 0.00
C GLU A 220 12.99 -14.86 1.26
N ALA A 221 12.72 -15.52 2.39
CA ALA A 221 12.96 -14.89 3.67
C ALA A 221 14.46 -14.65 3.89
N ARG A 222 14.82 -13.64 4.65
CA ARG A 222 16.19 -13.45 5.07
C ARG A 222 16.64 -14.63 5.95
N PRO A 223 17.94 -14.97 5.96
CA PRO A 223 18.43 -16.02 6.84
C PRO A 223 17.99 -15.80 8.29
N GLY A 224 17.35 -16.82 8.87
CA GLY A 224 16.82 -16.75 10.24
C GLY A 224 15.50 -15.97 10.42
N GLU A 225 14.91 -15.45 9.34
CA GLU A 225 13.58 -14.81 9.38
C GLU A 225 12.51 -15.68 8.73
N GLU A 226 11.27 -15.43 9.09
CA GLU A 226 10.09 -16.13 8.55
C GLU A 226 9.27 -15.19 7.66
N ILE A 227 8.65 -15.75 6.62
CA ILE A 227 7.61 -15.04 5.87
C ILE A 227 6.33 -15.09 6.68
N PHE A 228 5.78 -13.95 7.05
CA PHE A 228 4.52 -13.86 7.79
C PHE A 228 3.68 -12.68 7.31
N GLY A 229 2.37 -12.76 7.54
CA GLY A 229 1.45 -11.68 7.30
C GLY A 229 1.27 -10.83 8.56
N MET A 230 1.17 -9.51 8.39
CA MET A 230 0.85 -8.60 9.47
C MET A 230 -0.20 -7.58 9.02
N THR A 231 -1.25 -7.45 9.81
CA THR A 231 -2.31 -6.46 9.59
C THR A 231 -2.33 -5.45 10.72
N MET A 232 -2.35 -4.17 10.37
CA MET A 232 -2.54 -3.08 11.32
C MET A 232 -4.02 -2.70 11.34
N ILE A 233 -4.65 -2.83 12.48
CA ILE A 233 -6.04 -2.41 12.71
C ILE A 233 -6.03 -1.12 13.51
N ILE A 234 -6.63 -0.07 12.96
CA ILE A 234 -6.75 1.24 13.60
C ILE A 234 -8.24 1.51 13.83
N SER A 235 -8.63 1.69 15.08
CA SER A 235 -10.03 1.98 15.42
C SER A 235 -10.12 2.81 16.71
N LYS A 236 -10.90 3.87 16.67
CA LYS A 236 -11.20 4.72 17.84
C LYS A 236 -9.99 5.11 18.69
N GLY A 237 -8.88 5.50 18.01
CA GLY A 237 -7.64 5.90 18.67
C GLY A 237 -6.79 4.73 19.19
N LYS A 238 -7.18 3.49 18.95
CA LYS A 238 -6.42 2.29 19.31
C LYS A 238 -5.81 1.67 18.07
N THR A 239 -4.56 1.21 18.17
CA THR A 239 -3.86 0.49 17.10
C THR A 239 -3.49 -0.89 17.60
N VAL A 240 -3.86 -1.91 16.83
CA VAL A 240 -3.55 -3.31 17.10
C VAL A 240 -2.85 -3.90 15.87
N LEU A 241 -1.74 -4.57 16.09
CA LEU A 241 -1.04 -5.36 15.06
C LEU A 241 -1.41 -6.83 15.25
N VAL A 242 -1.96 -7.43 14.21
CA VAL A 242 -2.33 -8.86 14.19
C VAL A 242 -1.38 -9.61 13.27
N ALA A 243 -0.82 -10.70 13.73
CA ALA A 243 0.07 -11.61 13.00
C ALA A 243 -0.03 -13.04 13.58
N ASP A 244 0.21 -14.08 12.86
CA ASP A 244 0.42 -14.24 11.42
C ASP A 244 -0.95 -14.22 10.71
N THR A 245 -1.12 -13.33 9.74
CA THR A 245 -2.38 -13.29 8.98
C THR A 245 -2.22 -14.09 7.67
N ASN A 246 -2.86 -15.24 7.59
CA ASN A 246 -3.04 -16.05 6.37
C ASN A 246 -1.77 -16.65 5.70
N VAL A 247 -0.59 -16.62 6.31
CA VAL A 247 0.61 -17.23 5.71
C VAL A 247 0.85 -18.64 6.21
N THR A 248 0.58 -18.89 7.51
CA THR A 248 0.72 -20.22 8.12
C THR A 248 -0.50 -20.57 8.95
N GLU A 249 -1.14 -21.66 8.61
CA GLU A 249 -2.37 -22.11 9.28
C GLU A 249 -2.10 -22.65 10.69
N LEU A 250 -1.06 -23.46 10.84
CA LEU A 250 -0.67 -24.12 12.08
C LEU A 250 0.83 -23.84 12.37
N PRO A 251 1.17 -22.71 12.99
CA PRO A 251 2.55 -22.39 13.28
C PRO A 251 3.11 -23.24 14.42
N SER A 252 4.39 -23.65 14.33
CA SER A 252 5.13 -24.24 15.46
C SER A 252 5.40 -23.19 16.53
N ALA A 253 5.77 -23.62 17.75
CA ALA A 253 6.16 -22.70 18.82
C ALA A 253 7.35 -21.82 18.43
N ASP A 254 8.39 -22.38 17.81
CA ASP A 254 9.54 -21.63 17.34
C ASP A 254 9.15 -20.57 16.30
N ARG A 255 8.24 -20.93 15.39
CA ARG A 255 7.70 -19.98 14.41
C ARG A 255 6.95 -18.83 15.07
N LEU A 256 6.10 -19.12 16.06
CA LEU A 256 5.40 -18.06 16.82
C LEU A 256 6.38 -17.10 17.48
N VAL A 257 7.47 -17.61 18.07
CA VAL A 257 8.54 -16.78 18.67
C VAL A 257 9.21 -15.91 17.60
N ASN A 258 9.57 -16.47 16.44
CA ASN A 258 10.25 -15.73 15.38
C ASN A 258 9.35 -14.65 14.77
N VAL A 259 8.08 -14.97 14.52
CA VAL A 259 7.08 -14.01 14.04
C VAL A 259 6.89 -12.89 15.06
N SER A 260 6.78 -13.22 16.37
CA SER A 260 6.62 -12.24 17.44
C SER A 260 7.80 -11.27 17.51
N LYS A 261 9.04 -11.78 17.44
CA LYS A 261 10.26 -10.94 17.41
C LYS A 261 10.24 -9.98 16.22
N SER A 262 9.85 -10.47 15.05
CA SER A 262 9.76 -9.67 13.82
C SER A 262 8.66 -8.61 13.92
N CYS A 263 7.48 -8.94 14.47
CA CYS A 263 6.40 -7.99 14.71
C CYS A 263 6.80 -6.90 15.72
N VAL A 264 7.47 -7.26 16.81
CA VAL A 264 7.97 -6.28 17.80
C VAL A 264 8.94 -5.31 17.14
N ARG A 265 9.86 -5.80 16.30
CA ARG A 265 10.79 -4.95 15.53
C ARG A 265 10.05 -3.97 14.64
N ILE A 266 9.04 -4.43 13.90
CA ILE A 266 8.24 -3.59 13.01
C ILE A 266 7.42 -2.57 13.82
N ALA A 267 6.78 -2.99 14.91
CA ALA A 267 6.02 -2.10 15.80
C ALA A 267 6.90 -0.94 16.33
N LYS A 268 8.13 -1.24 16.73
CA LYS A 268 9.10 -0.22 17.17
C LYS A 268 9.50 0.74 16.06
N LEU A 269 9.58 0.31 14.78
CA LEU A 269 9.81 1.21 13.65
C LEU A 269 8.66 2.21 13.47
N PHE A 270 7.44 1.82 13.80
CA PHE A 270 6.29 2.71 13.83
C PHE A 270 6.23 3.61 15.07
N GLY A 271 7.11 3.39 16.05
CA GLY A 271 7.16 4.19 17.28
C GLY A 271 6.30 3.66 18.41
N PHE A 272 5.82 2.40 18.31
CA PHE A 272 5.07 1.76 19.38
C PHE A 272 5.99 1.15 20.46
N ASP A 273 5.47 1.06 21.68
CA ASP A 273 5.96 0.17 22.72
C ASP A 273 5.05 -1.07 22.80
N PRO A 274 5.36 -2.15 22.04
CA PRO A 274 4.44 -3.25 21.84
C PRO A 274 4.35 -4.17 23.03
N LYS A 275 3.12 -4.54 23.41
CA LYS A 275 2.81 -5.66 24.28
C LYS A 275 2.29 -6.81 23.44
N VAL A 276 2.85 -8.00 23.59
CA VAL A 276 2.51 -9.17 22.77
C VAL A 276 1.61 -10.11 23.56
N ALA A 277 0.52 -10.55 22.90
CA ALA A 277 -0.35 -11.60 23.40
C ALA A 277 -0.48 -12.70 22.34
N PHE A 278 -0.32 -13.95 22.75
CA PHE A 278 -0.62 -15.10 21.90
C PHE A 278 -2.10 -15.45 22.03
N LEU A 279 -2.77 -15.61 20.89
CA LEU A 279 -4.18 -15.94 20.83
C LEU A 279 -4.36 -17.42 20.49
N SER A 280 -5.30 -18.04 21.18
CA SER A 280 -5.74 -19.41 20.88
C SER A 280 -7.27 -19.45 20.84
N HIS A 281 -7.84 -20.38 20.08
CA HIS A 281 -9.27 -20.62 20.04
C HIS A 281 -9.80 -21.29 21.32
N SER A 282 -8.92 -21.79 22.18
CA SER A 282 -9.28 -22.46 23.43
C SER A 282 -9.29 -21.50 24.62
N THR A 283 -10.27 -21.64 25.50
CA THR A 283 -10.34 -20.90 26.74
C THR A 283 -9.51 -21.61 27.82
N PHE A 284 -8.47 -20.95 28.34
CA PHE A 284 -7.53 -21.49 29.33
C PHE A 284 -6.90 -22.85 28.92
N GLY A 285 -6.73 -23.09 27.61
CA GLY A 285 -6.20 -24.32 27.08
C GLY A 285 -7.17 -25.50 27.04
N LYS A 286 -8.47 -25.25 27.14
CA LYS A 286 -9.53 -26.26 26.93
C LYS A 286 -10.41 -25.86 25.74
N PRO A 287 -10.77 -26.78 24.84
CA PRO A 287 -10.31 -28.18 24.81
C PRO A 287 -8.82 -28.29 24.43
N ILE A 288 -8.17 -29.31 24.95
CA ILE A 288 -6.77 -29.63 24.55
C ILE A 288 -6.83 -30.26 23.16
N SER A 289 -6.35 -29.53 22.17
CA SER A 289 -6.24 -30.03 20.79
C SER A 289 -4.78 -29.93 20.32
N ARG A 290 -4.48 -30.57 19.18
CA ARG A 290 -3.16 -30.44 18.54
C ARG A 290 -2.82 -28.97 18.27
N ASN A 291 -3.82 -28.16 17.89
CA ASN A 291 -3.68 -26.76 17.53
C ASN A 291 -3.48 -25.81 18.73
N THR A 292 -3.80 -26.25 19.96
CA THR A 292 -3.66 -25.42 21.17
C THR A 292 -2.38 -25.69 21.95
N ARG A 293 -1.67 -26.79 21.64
CA ARG A 293 -0.41 -27.15 22.33
C ARG A 293 0.74 -26.18 22.03
N HIS A 294 0.71 -25.54 20.87
CA HIS A 294 1.78 -24.63 20.42
C HIS A 294 1.74 -23.24 21.06
N VAL A 295 0.63 -22.86 21.70
CA VAL A 295 0.43 -21.56 22.33
C VAL A 295 0.71 -21.58 23.84
N ARG A 296 0.89 -22.75 24.40
CA ARG A 296 1.36 -22.97 25.77
C ARG A 296 2.88 -23.07 25.82
#